data_e2eaa39a9180a6947afdd6743c98ec68
#
_entry.id   e2eaa39a9180a6947afdd6743c98ec68
#
_cell.length_a   1.000
_cell.length_b   1.000
_cell.length_c   1.000
_cell.angle_alpha   90.00
_cell.angle_beta   90.00
_cell.angle_gamma   90.00
#
_symmetry.space_group_name_H-M   'P 1'
#
loop_
_entity.id
_entity.type
_entity.pdbx_description
1 polymer ?
#
loop_
_entity_poly.entity_id
_entity_poly.type
_entity_poly.pdbx_seq_one_letter_code
_entity_poly.pdbx_strand_id
1 'polypeptide(L)'
;MTMTVGDFLLQRLDEWGVRRIYGYPGDGINGILAAMRRQDKIAFLQTRHEELAAFMACAHAKYTGEVGVCMATSGPGAIHLLNGLYDAKLDHQPVVAIVGQQKRASLGGSYQQEVDLVTLFKDVAGAFVQMATTAGQIRHLVDRAMRTARSERTVCCVIVPADLQDEDAVPTPPRQHGNVLSGIGTLSFAEVPPPSALQQAADILNSGQRVAILAGAGAHGAADELVAVAELLGAGIAKALLGKMTVPDELPFVTGSIGIIGTRASFDMMNECDTLLMVGSSFPYSEFLPEEDQARGVQIDVDPSMVSLRYPMEANLIGDAKATLQALIPLLRRKEDRAWREKIEENVRASWQTLERKAMQETPELNPQRAFWELSQRLPEDAILAGDSGSTTAWYALDIKARSRMMGSLSGGLATMGSAMPYAFAAKMAHPGRVVVALVGDGAMQMNGMNCLITVARHWREWYDPRMVVLVLNNRDLNFVTWEQRGMAGEPKFEASQQLPDVAYADYARLLGLDGARVERTEDLAAALDAAFAADKPFVLDIVSEANIPPLPPHITRSQAKQYYEAIEKGEPEADAVRRALAQQGLTEQ
;
A
#
# COMPACT_ATOMS: atom_id res chain seq x y z
N MET A 1 -29.55 31.25 9.91
CA MET A 1 -28.96 31.20 8.55
C MET A 1 -29.54 29.99 7.86
N THR A 2 -29.89 30.10 6.60
CA THR A 2 -30.28 28.95 5.77
C THR A 2 -29.06 28.03 5.62
N MET A 3 -29.29 26.72 5.53
CA MET A 3 -28.26 25.72 5.26
C MET A 3 -27.73 25.92 3.84
N THR A 4 -26.42 26.06 3.68
CA THR A 4 -25.79 26.14 2.35
C THR A 4 -25.55 24.76 1.72
N VAL A 5 -25.29 24.71 0.42
CA VAL A 5 -24.83 23.49 -0.27
C VAL A 5 -23.58 22.91 0.41
N GLY A 6 -22.62 23.76 0.80
CA GLY A 6 -21.44 23.31 1.56
C GLY A 6 -21.80 22.64 2.88
N ASP A 7 -22.74 23.22 3.67
CA ASP A 7 -23.20 22.62 4.92
C ASP A 7 -23.88 21.26 4.68
N PHE A 8 -24.72 21.16 3.66
CA PHE A 8 -25.44 19.93 3.34
C PHE A 8 -24.51 18.83 2.81
N LEU A 9 -23.50 19.19 2.01
CA LEU A 9 -22.48 18.26 1.55
C LEU A 9 -21.77 17.60 2.74
N LEU A 10 -21.35 18.39 3.72
CA LEU A 10 -20.70 17.87 4.92
C LEU A 10 -21.64 17.04 5.79
N GLN A 11 -22.89 17.49 5.96
CA GLN A 11 -23.90 16.68 6.64
C GLN A 11 -24.07 15.32 5.96
N ARG A 12 -24.11 15.29 4.62
CA ARG A 12 -24.28 14.04 3.89
C ARG A 12 -23.09 13.11 4.01
N LEU A 13 -21.86 13.64 4.04
CA LEU A 13 -20.65 12.88 4.31
C LEU A 13 -20.63 12.34 5.76
N ASP A 14 -21.05 13.12 6.76
CA ASP A 14 -21.21 12.64 8.15
C ASP A 14 -22.21 11.50 8.26
N GLU A 15 -23.35 11.60 7.58
CA GLU A 15 -24.35 10.53 7.51
C GLU A 15 -23.81 9.24 6.86
N TRP A 16 -22.82 9.33 5.94
CA TRP A 16 -22.08 8.21 5.38
C TRP A 16 -20.99 7.66 6.31
N GLY A 17 -20.77 8.26 7.47
CA GLY A 17 -19.77 7.85 8.45
C GLY A 17 -18.41 8.52 8.30
N VAL A 18 -18.25 9.46 7.38
CA VAL A 18 -16.97 10.19 7.21
C VAL A 18 -16.68 11.01 8.48
N ARG A 19 -15.48 10.84 9.04
CA ARG A 19 -15.01 11.56 10.24
C ARG A 19 -13.83 12.47 9.96
N ARG A 20 -13.17 12.31 8.82
CA ARG A 20 -11.99 13.06 8.42
C ARG A 20 -11.99 13.35 6.93
N ILE A 21 -11.58 14.56 6.56
CA ILE A 21 -11.29 14.95 5.20
C ILE A 21 -9.85 15.45 5.17
N TYR A 22 -9.03 14.83 4.33
CA TYR A 22 -7.65 15.25 4.09
C TYR A 22 -7.64 16.26 2.95
N GLY A 23 -6.98 17.42 3.13
CA GLY A 23 -7.04 18.42 2.09
C GLY A 23 -6.07 19.58 2.25
N TYR A 24 -6.02 20.40 1.22
CA TYR A 24 -5.30 21.66 1.22
C TYR A 24 -6.25 22.81 0.83
N PRO A 25 -6.24 23.93 1.56
CA PRO A 25 -7.18 25.03 1.31
C PRO A 25 -6.87 25.76 0.01
N GLY A 26 -7.93 26.28 -0.61
CA GLY A 26 -7.85 27.16 -1.78
C GLY A 26 -9.23 27.75 -2.09
N ASP A 27 -9.25 28.81 -2.89
CA ASP A 27 -10.44 29.64 -3.14
C ASP A 27 -11.59 28.87 -3.82
N GLY A 28 -11.29 27.88 -4.64
CA GLY A 28 -12.31 27.06 -5.31
C GLY A 28 -13.16 26.19 -4.35
N ILE A 29 -12.80 26.09 -3.06
CA ILE A 29 -13.54 25.34 -2.03
C ILE A 29 -13.89 26.19 -0.80
N ASN A 30 -13.83 27.52 -0.90
CA ASN A 30 -14.05 28.42 0.23
C ASN A 30 -15.42 28.25 0.88
N GLY A 31 -16.49 28.01 0.13
CA GLY A 31 -17.83 27.77 0.66
C GLY A 31 -17.88 26.48 1.49
N ILE A 32 -17.19 25.40 1.05
CA ILE A 32 -17.09 24.15 1.83
C ILE A 32 -16.22 24.37 3.07
N LEU A 33 -15.11 25.09 2.98
CA LEU A 33 -14.26 25.40 4.14
C LEU A 33 -15.00 26.28 5.16
N ALA A 34 -15.85 27.21 4.71
CA ALA A 34 -16.72 27.98 5.59
C ALA A 34 -17.75 27.07 6.29
N ALA A 35 -18.28 26.07 5.60
CA ALA A 35 -19.15 25.06 6.20
C ALA A 35 -18.39 24.17 7.20
N MET A 36 -17.14 23.76 6.91
CA MET A 36 -16.28 23.02 7.84
C MET A 36 -16.12 23.75 9.18
N ARG A 37 -16.01 25.07 9.17
CA ARG A 37 -15.89 25.87 10.38
C ARG A 37 -17.17 25.88 11.24
N ARG A 38 -18.34 25.58 10.66
CA ARG A 38 -19.64 25.63 11.34
C ARG A 38 -20.08 24.29 11.94
N GLN A 39 -19.27 23.24 11.80
CA GLN A 39 -19.55 21.89 12.32
C GLN A 39 -18.32 21.32 13.03
N ASP A 40 -18.51 20.29 13.86
CA ASP A 40 -17.47 19.62 14.68
C ASP A 40 -17.43 18.09 14.50
N LYS A 41 -18.23 17.54 13.58
CA LYS A 41 -18.35 16.10 13.36
C LYS A 41 -17.26 15.54 12.44
N ILE A 42 -16.86 16.31 11.45
CA ILE A 42 -15.82 15.96 10.48
C ILE A 42 -14.60 16.84 10.70
N ALA A 43 -13.45 16.24 10.98
CA ALA A 43 -12.18 16.96 11.08
C ALA A 43 -11.59 17.24 9.68
N PHE A 44 -11.14 18.48 9.45
CA PHE A 44 -10.33 18.83 8.29
C PHE A 44 -8.85 18.71 8.63
N LEU A 45 -8.17 17.76 8.01
CA LEU A 45 -6.75 17.51 8.21
C LEU A 45 -5.95 18.20 7.10
N GLN A 46 -5.39 19.35 7.43
CA GLN A 46 -4.60 20.14 6.50
C GLN A 46 -3.26 19.46 6.21
N THR A 47 -3.05 19.08 4.96
CA THR A 47 -1.78 18.58 4.44
C THR A 47 -0.85 19.73 4.04
N ARG A 48 0.33 19.43 3.53
CA ARG A 48 1.28 20.43 2.98
C ARG A 48 1.29 20.45 1.46
N HIS A 49 0.62 19.49 0.83
CA HIS A 49 0.45 19.33 -0.60
C HIS A 49 -0.77 18.43 -0.84
N GLU A 50 -1.52 18.64 -1.91
CA GLU A 50 -2.75 17.89 -2.19
C GLU A 50 -2.47 16.41 -2.51
N GLU A 51 -1.34 16.10 -3.10
CA GLU A 51 -0.90 14.72 -3.30
C GLU A 51 -0.86 13.93 -1.98
N LEU A 52 -0.35 14.56 -0.90
CA LEU A 52 -0.38 13.96 0.44
C LEU A 52 -1.82 13.70 0.92
N ALA A 53 -2.76 14.59 0.58
CA ALA A 53 -4.17 14.42 0.95
C ALA A 53 -4.78 13.17 0.28
N ALA A 54 -4.47 12.95 -0.99
CA ALA A 54 -4.91 11.77 -1.72
C ALA A 54 -4.26 10.48 -1.19
N PHE A 55 -2.96 10.49 -0.90
CA PHE A 55 -2.28 9.37 -0.22
C PHE A 55 -2.87 9.08 1.16
N MET A 56 -3.17 10.11 1.96
CA MET A 56 -3.80 9.93 3.27
C MET A 56 -5.20 9.34 3.16
N ALA A 57 -5.98 9.72 2.14
CA ALA A 57 -7.29 9.14 1.89
C ALA A 57 -7.18 7.66 1.45
N CYS A 58 -6.22 7.33 0.58
CA CYS A 58 -5.90 5.95 0.21
C CYS A 58 -5.52 5.12 1.45
N ALA A 59 -4.61 5.63 2.27
CA ALA A 59 -4.15 4.96 3.49
C ALA A 59 -5.29 4.79 4.52
N HIS A 60 -6.16 5.79 4.65
CA HIS A 60 -7.35 5.66 5.50
C HIS A 60 -8.18 4.45 5.07
N ALA A 61 -8.44 4.30 3.77
CA ALA A 61 -9.17 3.14 3.27
C ALA A 61 -8.44 1.81 3.53
N LYS A 62 -7.11 1.77 3.32
CA LYS A 62 -6.28 0.57 3.57
C LYS A 62 -6.28 0.12 5.03
N TYR A 63 -6.22 1.05 5.99
CA TYR A 63 -6.09 0.73 7.41
C TYR A 63 -7.42 0.64 8.16
N THR A 64 -8.53 1.11 7.57
CA THR A 64 -9.86 1.07 8.22
C THR A 64 -10.89 0.24 7.47
N GLY A 65 -10.74 0.05 6.16
CA GLY A 65 -11.76 -0.51 5.27
C GLY A 65 -12.90 0.47 4.96
N GLU A 66 -12.82 1.72 5.43
CA GLU A 66 -13.80 2.77 5.19
C GLU A 66 -13.45 3.58 3.94
N VAL A 67 -14.40 4.35 3.42
CA VAL A 67 -14.14 5.26 2.28
C VAL A 67 -13.25 6.41 2.76
N GLY A 68 -12.08 6.56 2.13
CA GLY A 68 -11.23 7.72 2.34
C GLY A 68 -11.76 8.94 1.59
N VAL A 69 -11.67 10.13 2.19
CA VAL A 69 -12.12 11.37 1.54
C VAL A 69 -11.01 12.39 1.51
N CYS A 70 -10.70 12.90 0.31
CA CYS A 70 -9.78 14.02 0.13
C CYS A 70 -10.47 15.20 -0.56
N MET A 71 -9.92 16.40 -0.36
CA MET A 71 -10.48 17.63 -0.90
C MET A 71 -9.39 18.58 -1.40
N ALA A 72 -9.63 19.17 -2.58
CA ALA A 72 -8.73 20.15 -3.17
C ALA A 72 -9.49 21.26 -3.88
N THR A 73 -8.81 22.41 -4.04
CA THR A 73 -9.29 23.52 -4.86
C THR A 73 -9.27 23.18 -6.35
N SER A 74 -9.84 24.06 -7.16
CA SER A 74 -9.79 24.04 -8.62
C SER A 74 -8.36 24.16 -9.17
N GLY A 75 -8.19 23.85 -10.45
CA GLY A 75 -6.92 24.03 -11.16
C GLY A 75 -5.78 23.21 -10.56
N PRO A 76 -4.71 23.83 -10.05
CA PRO A 76 -3.53 23.13 -9.58
C PRO A 76 -3.81 22.16 -8.44
N GLY A 77 -4.71 22.50 -7.51
CA GLY A 77 -5.04 21.62 -6.40
C GLY A 77 -5.67 20.30 -6.87
N ALA A 78 -6.58 20.38 -7.84
CA ALA A 78 -7.18 19.20 -8.47
C ALA A 78 -6.15 18.32 -9.19
N ILE A 79 -5.22 18.94 -9.92
CA ILE A 79 -4.15 18.25 -10.66
C ILE A 79 -3.23 17.51 -9.70
N HIS A 80 -2.86 18.12 -8.59
CA HIS A 80 -1.95 17.53 -7.60
C HIS A 80 -2.52 16.28 -6.91
N LEU A 81 -3.84 16.09 -6.84
CA LEU A 81 -4.43 14.88 -6.25
C LEU A 81 -4.13 13.61 -7.05
N LEU A 82 -3.86 13.72 -8.36
CA LEU A 82 -3.91 12.57 -9.28
C LEU A 82 -2.99 11.42 -8.86
N ASN A 83 -1.74 11.68 -8.49
CA ASN A 83 -0.81 10.60 -8.15
C ASN A 83 -1.33 9.74 -6.99
N GLY A 84 -1.77 10.35 -5.89
CA GLY A 84 -2.33 9.60 -4.76
C GLY A 84 -3.70 8.96 -5.07
N LEU A 85 -4.48 9.52 -6.00
CA LEU A 85 -5.72 8.90 -6.46
C LEU A 85 -5.45 7.70 -7.38
N TYR A 86 -4.42 7.74 -8.23
CA TYR A 86 -3.98 6.56 -8.99
C TYR A 86 -3.47 5.45 -8.09
N ASP A 87 -2.75 5.79 -7.02
CA ASP A 87 -2.36 4.83 -5.99
C ASP A 87 -3.58 4.12 -5.40
N ALA A 88 -4.62 4.87 -5.04
CA ALA A 88 -5.88 4.30 -4.55
C ALA A 88 -6.58 3.45 -5.60
N LYS A 89 -6.65 3.90 -6.86
CA LYS A 89 -7.30 3.16 -7.96
C LYS A 89 -6.63 1.81 -8.20
N LEU A 90 -5.29 1.80 -8.34
CA LEU A 90 -4.54 0.60 -8.71
C LEU A 90 -4.45 -0.41 -7.55
N ASP A 91 -4.58 0.06 -6.30
CA ASP A 91 -4.65 -0.79 -5.13
C ASP A 91 -6.09 -1.12 -4.70
N HIS A 92 -7.08 -0.80 -5.55
CA HIS A 92 -8.51 -1.08 -5.32
C HIS A 92 -9.00 -0.52 -3.97
N GLN A 93 -8.64 0.74 -3.66
CA GLN A 93 -9.07 1.40 -2.42
C GLN A 93 -10.24 2.35 -2.67
N PRO A 94 -11.28 2.31 -1.82
CA PRO A 94 -12.43 3.20 -1.95
C PRO A 94 -12.05 4.62 -1.52
N VAL A 95 -11.99 5.55 -2.47
CA VAL A 95 -11.69 6.96 -2.21
C VAL A 95 -12.68 7.86 -2.93
N VAL A 96 -13.14 8.90 -2.24
CA VAL A 96 -13.94 9.97 -2.84
C VAL A 96 -13.16 11.29 -2.78
N ALA A 97 -12.89 11.87 -3.95
CA ALA A 97 -12.32 13.19 -4.09
C ALA A 97 -13.44 14.24 -4.22
N ILE A 98 -13.41 15.27 -3.37
CA ILE A 98 -14.25 16.46 -3.47
C ILE A 98 -13.40 17.58 -4.04
N VAL A 99 -13.74 18.08 -5.23
CA VAL A 99 -12.91 19.03 -5.95
C VAL A 99 -13.71 20.30 -6.25
N GLY A 100 -13.12 21.45 -5.95
CA GLY A 100 -13.67 22.75 -6.36
C GLY A 100 -13.56 22.97 -7.86
N GLN A 101 -14.41 23.83 -8.41
CA GLN A 101 -14.33 24.33 -9.76
C GLN A 101 -14.58 25.84 -9.76
N GLN A 102 -14.19 26.51 -10.82
CA GLN A 102 -14.53 27.93 -11.04
C GLN A 102 -16.05 28.14 -11.07
N LYS A 103 -16.49 29.39 -10.88
CA LYS A 103 -17.92 29.73 -10.96
C LYS A 103 -18.51 29.27 -12.29
N ARG A 104 -19.72 28.71 -12.28
CA ARG A 104 -20.41 28.20 -13.48
C ARG A 104 -20.48 29.23 -14.61
N ALA A 105 -20.67 30.52 -14.27
CA ALA A 105 -20.72 31.61 -15.24
C ALA A 105 -19.36 31.90 -15.92
N SER A 106 -18.24 31.43 -15.36
CA SER A 106 -16.89 31.65 -15.91
C SER A 106 -16.42 30.51 -16.81
N LEU A 107 -17.09 29.34 -16.73
CA LEU A 107 -16.66 28.15 -17.47
C LEU A 107 -16.77 28.34 -18.99
N GLY A 108 -15.72 27.94 -19.70
CA GLY A 108 -15.57 28.15 -21.14
C GLY A 108 -14.99 29.52 -21.52
N GLY A 109 -14.66 30.35 -20.52
CA GLY A 109 -14.11 31.70 -20.73
C GLY A 109 -12.59 31.78 -20.63
N SER A 110 -11.89 30.66 -20.52
CA SER A 110 -10.44 30.60 -20.23
C SER A 110 -10.08 31.38 -18.96
N TYR A 111 -10.91 31.24 -17.93
CA TYR A 111 -10.70 31.93 -16.66
C TYR A 111 -9.51 31.33 -15.88
N GLN A 112 -8.89 32.15 -15.02
CA GLN A 112 -7.76 31.70 -14.20
C GLN A 112 -8.10 30.40 -13.44
N GLN A 113 -7.18 29.41 -13.49
CA GLN A 113 -7.34 28.09 -12.88
C GLN A 113 -8.52 27.26 -13.44
N GLU A 114 -9.11 27.65 -14.55
CA GLU A 114 -10.11 26.81 -15.24
C GLU A 114 -9.40 25.60 -15.86
N VAL A 115 -9.85 24.40 -15.47
CA VAL A 115 -9.41 23.12 -16.03
C VAL A 115 -10.68 22.30 -16.31
N ASP A 116 -10.70 21.57 -17.40
CA ASP A 116 -11.74 20.56 -17.64
C ASP A 116 -11.55 19.38 -16.70
N LEU A 117 -12.08 19.51 -15.48
CA LEU A 117 -11.91 18.54 -14.41
C LEU A 117 -12.63 17.23 -14.70
N VAL A 118 -13.73 17.23 -15.46
CA VAL A 118 -14.43 15.99 -15.83
C VAL A 118 -13.53 15.13 -16.70
N THR A 119 -12.88 15.73 -17.69
CA THR A 119 -11.92 15.03 -18.55
C THR A 119 -10.66 14.64 -17.78
N LEU A 120 -10.13 15.54 -16.91
CA LEU A 120 -8.93 15.28 -16.12
C LEU A 120 -9.08 14.05 -15.23
N PHE A 121 -10.22 13.90 -14.56
CA PHE A 121 -10.49 12.79 -13.64
C PHE A 121 -11.08 11.55 -14.34
N LYS A 122 -11.37 11.61 -15.64
CA LYS A 122 -12.07 10.54 -16.35
C LYS A 122 -11.39 9.18 -16.27
N ASP A 123 -10.06 9.13 -16.31
CA ASP A 123 -9.35 7.85 -16.17
C ASP A 123 -9.31 7.41 -14.70
N VAL A 124 -8.84 8.27 -13.79
CA VAL A 124 -8.62 7.89 -12.39
C VAL A 124 -9.93 7.61 -11.63
N ALA A 125 -11.01 8.32 -11.94
CA ALA A 125 -12.32 8.19 -11.31
C ALA A 125 -13.41 7.77 -12.34
N GLY A 126 -13.05 6.93 -13.30
CA GLY A 126 -13.90 6.58 -14.44
C GLY A 126 -15.25 5.94 -14.08
N ALA A 127 -15.34 5.25 -12.94
CA ALA A 127 -16.58 4.69 -12.44
C ALA A 127 -17.60 5.78 -12.07
N PHE A 128 -17.16 6.91 -11.52
CA PHE A 128 -18.01 8.04 -11.21
C PHE A 128 -17.22 9.36 -11.08
N VAL A 129 -17.31 10.21 -12.08
CA VAL A 129 -16.88 11.61 -12.04
C VAL A 129 -18.02 12.50 -12.50
N GLN A 130 -18.47 13.43 -11.64
CA GLN A 130 -19.61 14.30 -11.96
C GLN A 130 -19.42 15.69 -11.35
N MET A 131 -19.77 16.71 -12.15
CA MET A 131 -19.85 18.09 -11.71
C MET A 131 -21.31 18.42 -11.34
N ALA A 132 -21.49 18.94 -10.13
CA ALA A 132 -22.78 19.46 -9.69
C ALA A 132 -23.10 20.77 -10.42
N THR A 133 -24.29 20.88 -10.99
CA THR A 133 -24.78 22.09 -11.68
C THR A 133 -25.87 22.81 -10.90
N THR A 134 -26.55 22.12 -9.99
CA THR A 134 -27.61 22.67 -9.11
C THR A 134 -27.53 22.11 -7.70
N ALA A 135 -28.04 22.86 -6.72
CA ALA A 135 -28.09 22.44 -5.31
C ALA A 135 -28.85 21.12 -5.10
N GLY A 136 -29.89 20.85 -5.91
CA GLY A 136 -30.70 19.63 -5.83
C GLY A 136 -29.94 18.34 -6.19
N GLN A 137 -28.77 18.43 -6.84
CA GLN A 137 -27.98 17.27 -7.21
C GLN A 137 -27.06 16.76 -6.08
N ILE A 138 -26.69 17.60 -5.13
CA ILE A 138 -25.66 17.28 -4.14
C ILE A 138 -25.96 15.95 -3.42
N ARG A 139 -27.20 15.74 -3.01
CA ARG A 139 -27.61 14.54 -2.29
C ARG A 139 -27.25 13.26 -3.08
N HIS A 140 -27.71 13.14 -4.30
CA HIS A 140 -27.52 11.90 -5.06
C HIS A 140 -26.10 11.77 -5.65
N LEU A 141 -25.39 12.87 -5.91
CA LEU A 141 -23.99 12.81 -6.37
C LEU A 141 -23.09 12.28 -5.26
N VAL A 142 -23.22 12.79 -4.02
CA VAL A 142 -22.49 12.28 -2.87
C VAL A 142 -22.84 10.82 -2.59
N ASP A 143 -24.13 10.49 -2.54
CA ASP A 143 -24.59 9.12 -2.28
C ASP A 143 -24.06 8.13 -3.31
N ARG A 144 -24.08 8.51 -4.57
CA ARG A 144 -23.60 7.65 -5.65
C ARG A 144 -22.08 7.52 -5.62
N ALA A 145 -21.34 8.61 -5.40
CA ALA A 145 -19.88 8.56 -5.29
C ALA A 145 -19.44 7.64 -4.14
N MET A 146 -20.01 7.82 -2.94
CA MET A 146 -19.69 7.01 -1.76
C MET A 146 -20.03 5.52 -1.98
N ARG A 147 -21.20 5.24 -2.57
CA ARG A 147 -21.65 3.88 -2.84
C ARG A 147 -20.77 3.21 -3.90
N THR A 148 -20.53 3.88 -5.03
CA THR A 148 -19.69 3.35 -6.12
C THR A 148 -18.26 3.12 -5.64
N ALA A 149 -17.64 4.09 -4.93
CA ALA A 149 -16.32 3.91 -4.38
C ALA A 149 -16.22 2.67 -3.50
N ARG A 150 -17.21 2.45 -2.64
CA ARG A 150 -17.25 1.29 -1.73
C ARG A 150 -17.53 -0.03 -2.44
N SER A 151 -18.51 -0.07 -3.35
CA SER A 151 -18.95 -1.31 -4.02
C SER A 151 -17.94 -1.79 -5.07
N GLU A 152 -17.34 -0.87 -5.81
CA GLU A 152 -16.37 -1.17 -6.86
C GLU A 152 -14.91 -1.05 -6.39
N ARG A 153 -14.70 -0.70 -5.11
CA ARG A 153 -13.37 -0.51 -4.50
C ARG A 153 -12.47 0.37 -5.39
N THR A 154 -12.95 1.56 -5.69
CA THR A 154 -12.33 2.46 -6.66
C THR A 154 -12.42 3.92 -6.25
N VAL A 155 -11.81 4.79 -7.04
CA VAL A 155 -11.86 6.24 -6.88
C VAL A 155 -13.11 6.82 -7.55
N CYS A 156 -13.78 7.73 -6.85
CA CYS A 156 -14.85 8.56 -7.39
C CYS A 156 -14.55 10.05 -7.18
N CYS A 157 -15.09 10.92 -8.03
CA CYS A 157 -14.88 12.36 -7.91
C CYS A 157 -16.21 13.13 -8.02
N VAL A 158 -16.44 14.04 -7.07
CA VAL A 158 -17.53 15.01 -7.09
C VAL A 158 -16.94 16.40 -7.21
N ILE A 159 -17.29 17.10 -8.29
CA ILE A 159 -16.81 18.45 -8.61
C ILE A 159 -17.90 19.45 -8.23
N VAL A 160 -17.56 20.45 -7.39
CA VAL A 160 -18.53 21.41 -6.86
C VAL A 160 -18.07 22.84 -7.21
N PRO A 161 -18.73 23.52 -8.17
CA PRO A 161 -18.42 24.90 -8.52
C PRO A 161 -18.48 25.86 -7.33
N ALA A 162 -17.59 26.84 -7.28
CA ALA A 162 -17.43 27.73 -6.14
C ALA A 162 -18.72 28.52 -5.81
N ASP A 163 -19.43 29.01 -6.84
CA ASP A 163 -20.68 29.74 -6.66
C ASP A 163 -21.83 28.87 -6.16
N LEU A 164 -21.81 27.57 -6.48
CA LEU A 164 -22.83 26.64 -6.01
C LEU A 164 -22.71 26.34 -4.51
N GLN A 165 -21.50 26.38 -3.94
CA GLN A 165 -21.24 26.01 -2.54
C GLN A 165 -21.98 26.89 -1.53
N ASP A 166 -22.27 28.14 -1.90
CA ASP A 166 -22.92 29.14 -1.05
C ASP A 166 -24.44 29.25 -1.32
N GLU A 167 -24.96 28.56 -2.34
CA GLU A 167 -26.40 28.53 -2.59
C GLU A 167 -27.18 27.84 -1.45
N ASP A 168 -28.46 28.14 -1.33
CA ASP A 168 -29.36 27.45 -0.40
C ASP A 168 -29.42 25.95 -0.74
N ALA A 169 -29.21 25.10 0.26
CA ALA A 169 -29.26 23.66 0.09
C ALA A 169 -30.67 23.16 -0.26
N VAL A 170 -30.73 22.07 -0.99
CA VAL A 170 -31.95 21.33 -1.29
C VAL A 170 -31.82 19.89 -0.76
N PRO A 171 -31.92 19.68 0.57
CA PRO A 171 -31.73 18.36 1.18
C PRO A 171 -32.76 17.32 0.70
N THR A 172 -33.98 17.76 0.42
CA THR A 172 -35.05 16.93 -0.11
C THR A 172 -35.59 17.56 -1.40
N PRO A 173 -35.06 17.14 -2.57
CA PRO A 173 -35.60 17.58 -3.84
C PRO A 173 -37.10 17.26 -3.96
N PRO A 174 -37.91 18.14 -4.55
CA PRO A 174 -39.34 17.89 -4.72
C PRO A 174 -39.58 16.61 -5.56
N ARG A 175 -40.68 15.90 -5.26
CA ARG A 175 -41.08 14.70 -6.01
C ARG A 175 -41.65 15.10 -7.37
N GLN A 176 -40.77 15.34 -8.32
CA GLN A 176 -41.11 15.75 -9.69
C GLN A 176 -40.31 14.91 -10.68
N HIS A 177 -40.79 14.86 -11.92
CA HIS A 177 -40.06 14.19 -13.01
C HIS A 177 -38.66 14.76 -13.16
N GLY A 178 -37.66 13.88 -13.26
CA GLY A 178 -36.24 14.23 -13.39
C GLY A 178 -35.48 14.43 -12.07
N ASN A 179 -36.16 14.57 -10.92
CA ASN A 179 -35.48 14.67 -9.61
C ASN A 179 -35.14 13.28 -9.04
N VAL A 180 -33.97 13.17 -8.43
CA VAL A 180 -33.46 11.92 -7.84
C VAL A 180 -33.53 11.97 -6.33
N LEU A 181 -34.24 11.02 -5.73
CA LEU A 181 -34.35 10.84 -4.28
C LEU A 181 -33.48 9.63 -3.88
N SER A 182 -32.22 9.88 -3.52
CA SER A 182 -31.30 8.83 -3.08
C SER A 182 -31.34 8.66 -1.55
N GLY A 183 -30.82 7.54 -1.07
CA GLY A 183 -30.66 7.25 0.35
C GLY A 183 -29.37 6.47 0.61
N ILE A 184 -28.90 6.44 1.86
CA ILE A 184 -27.66 5.75 2.23
C ILE A 184 -27.85 4.24 2.17
N GLY A 185 -28.81 3.73 2.93
CA GLY A 185 -29.09 2.30 3.06
C GLY A 185 -27.97 1.51 3.72
N THR A 186 -28.22 0.26 3.98
CA THR A 186 -27.20 -0.69 4.47
C THR A 186 -26.59 -1.42 3.27
N LEU A 187 -25.27 -1.54 3.24
CA LEU A 187 -24.54 -2.24 2.20
C LEU A 187 -23.84 -3.46 2.81
N SER A 188 -24.10 -4.65 2.25
CA SER A 188 -23.37 -5.88 2.53
C SER A 188 -22.80 -6.41 1.23
N PHE A 189 -21.55 -6.80 1.23
CA PHE A 189 -20.81 -7.25 0.03
C PHE A 189 -20.21 -8.65 0.20
N ALA A 190 -20.57 -9.39 1.27
CA ALA A 190 -20.11 -10.77 1.46
C ALA A 190 -20.86 -11.69 0.49
N GLU A 191 -20.32 -11.84 -0.71
CA GLU A 191 -20.82 -12.75 -1.74
C GLU A 191 -20.15 -14.12 -1.61
N VAL A 192 -20.92 -15.20 -1.77
CA VAL A 192 -20.41 -16.58 -1.70
C VAL A 192 -20.74 -17.27 -3.03
N PRO A 193 -19.77 -17.94 -3.66
CA PRO A 193 -20.01 -18.69 -4.91
C PRO A 193 -21.05 -19.79 -4.77
N PRO A 194 -21.71 -20.20 -5.86
CA PRO A 194 -22.70 -21.26 -5.83
C PRO A 194 -22.07 -22.61 -5.41
N PRO A 195 -22.85 -23.53 -4.77
CA PRO A 195 -22.35 -24.82 -4.29
C PRO A 195 -21.64 -25.67 -5.35
N SER A 196 -22.08 -25.61 -6.62
CA SER A 196 -21.43 -26.35 -7.72
C SER A 196 -20.01 -25.84 -8.02
N ALA A 197 -19.78 -24.54 -7.97
CA ALA A 197 -18.45 -23.96 -8.14
C ALA A 197 -17.54 -24.29 -6.96
N LEU A 198 -18.06 -24.24 -5.72
CA LEU A 198 -17.34 -24.65 -4.53
C LEU A 198 -16.94 -26.13 -4.59
N GLN A 199 -17.83 -27.01 -5.07
CA GLN A 199 -17.53 -28.44 -5.23
C GLN A 199 -16.44 -28.67 -6.27
N GLN A 200 -16.51 -27.99 -7.43
CA GLN A 200 -15.46 -28.06 -8.46
C GLN A 200 -14.10 -27.64 -7.90
N ALA A 201 -14.04 -26.54 -7.19
CA ALA A 201 -12.81 -26.06 -6.56
C ALA A 201 -12.28 -27.07 -5.52
N ALA A 202 -13.17 -27.62 -4.69
CA ALA A 202 -12.81 -28.64 -3.71
C ALA A 202 -12.25 -29.91 -4.37
N ASP A 203 -12.83 -30.36 -5.48
CA ASP A 203 -12.36 -31.56 -6.21
C ASP A 203 -10.94 -31.33 -6.77
N ILE A 204 -10.66 -30.12 -7.30
CA ILE A 204 -9.31 -29.75 -7.76
C ILE A 204 -8.33 -29.78 -6.59
N LEU A 205 -8.63 -29.08 -5.49
CA LEU A 205 -7.76 -28.97 -4.33
C LEU A 205 -7.52 -30.30 -3.63
N ASN A 206 -8.56 -31.15 -3.52
CA ASN A 206 -8.47 -32.48 -2.92
C ASN A 206 -7.63 -33.45 -3.76
N SER A 207 -7.59 -33.29 -5.09
CA SER A 207 -6.81 -34.14 -5.99
C SER A 207 -5.32 -33.78 -6.04
N GLY A 208 -4.97 -32.52 -5.79
CA GLY A 208 -3.57 -32.05 -5.80
C GLY A 208 -2.72 -32.73 -4.75
N GLN A 209 -1.44 -32.96 -5.04
CA GLN A 209 -0.49 -33.53 -4.09
C GLN A 209 0.42 -32.46 -3.47
N ARG A 210 0.79 -31.46 -4.25
CA ARG A 210 1.68 -30.35 -3.89
C ARG A 210 0.94 -29.02 -4.04
N VAL A 211 0.09 -28.74 -3.05
CA VAL A 211 -0.74 -27.54 -3.08
C VAL A 211 0.07 -26.33 -2.59
N ALA A 212 0.03 -25.23 -3.36
CA ALA A 212 0.53 -23.91 -2.97
C ALA A 212 -0.63 -22.93 -2.83
N ILE A 213 -0.55 -22.04 -1.83
CA ILE A 213 -1.51 -20.94 -1.65
C ILE A 213 -0.78 -19.62 -1.87
N LEU A 214 -1.38 -18.72 -2.66
CA LEU A 214 -0.96 -17.32 -2.79
C LEU A 214 -2.02 -16.41 -2.20
N ALA A 215 -1.70 -15.75 -1.09
CA ALA A 215 -2.58 -14.81 -0.41
C ALA A 215 -2.23 -13.36 -0.78
N GLY A 216 -3.22 -12.62 -1.26
CA GLY A 216 -3.11 -11.19 -1.58
C GLY A 216 -3.87 -10.29 -0.60
N ALA A 217 -3.99 -9.01 -0.93
CA ALA A 217 -4.67 -8.01 -0.10
C ALA A 217 -6.15 -8.34 0.15
N GLY A 218 -6.84 -8.95 -0.82
CA GLY A 218 -8.24 -9.37 -0.67
C GLY A 218 -8.45 -10.47 0.38
N ALA A 219 -7.37 -11.10 0.85
CA ALA A 219 -7.41 -12.11 1.90
C ALA A 219 -7.23 -11.53 3.32
N HIS A 220 -7.09 -10.20 3.48
CA HIS A 220 -7.09 -9.59 4.81
C HIS A 220 -8.37 -9.93 5.57
N GLY A 221 -8.22 -10.35 6.83
CA GLY A 221 -9.34 -10.79 7.67
C GLY A 221 -9.75 -12.27 7.51
N ALA A 222 -9.10 -13.03 6.61
CA ALA A 222 -9.33 -14.46 6.39
C ALA A 222 -8.14 -15.33 6.85
N ALA A 223 -7.34 -14.86 7.82
CA ALA A 223 -6.14 -15.55 8.29
C ALA A 223 -6.43 -16.95 8.82
N ASP A 224 -7.44 -17.10 9.68
CA ASP A 224 -7.81 -18.37 10.30
C ASP A 224 -8.27 -19.38 9.24
N GLU A 225 -9.04 -18.92 8.26
CA GLU A 225 -9.53 -19.76 7.17
C GLU A 225 -8.39 -20.19 6.23
N LEU A 226 -7.45 -19.29 5.91
CA LEU A 226 -6.25 -19.62 5.12
C LEU A 226 -5.40 -20.68 5.84
N VAL A 227 -5.18 -20.52 7.13
CA VAL A 227 -4.43 -21.47 7.95
C VAL A 227 -5.15 -22.82 7.98
N ALA A 228 -6.48 -22.84 8.18
CA ALA A 228 -7.26 -24.08 8.18
C ALA A 228 -7.17 -24.83 6.84
N VAL A 229 -7.28 -24.12 5.71
CA VAL A 229 -7.12 -24.70 4.37
C VAL A 229 -5.70 -25.25 4.17
N ALA A 230 -4.67 -24.48 4.55
CA ALA A 230 -3.28 -24.91 4.47
C ALA A 230 -3.00 -26.15 5.32
N GLU A 231 -3.60 -26.25 6.51
CA GLU A 231 -3.50 -27.43 7.38
C GLU A 231 -4.20 -28.67 6.78
N LEU A 232 -5.40 -28.51 6.23
CA LEU A 232 -6.10 -29.61 5.58
C LEU A 232 -5.33 -30.14 4.36
N LEU A 233 -4.86 -29.25 3.50
CA LEU A 233 -4.24 -29.61 2.24
C LEU A 233 -2.73 -29.89 2.34
N GLY A 234 -2.10 -29.70 3.50
CA GLY A 234 -0.64 -29.78 3.64
C GLY A 234 0.08 -28.73 2.79
N ALA A 235 -0.55 -27.57 2.57
CA ALA A 235 -0.08 -26.53 1.68
C ALA A 235 0.83 -25.52 2.39
N GLY A 236 1.71 -24.84 1.64
CA GLY A 236 2.38 -23.63 2.09
C GLY A 236 1.62 -22.38 1.64
N ILE A 237 1.90 -21.24 2.29
CA ILE A 237 1.30 -19.95 1.97
C ILE A 237 2.40 -18.95 1.59
N ALA A 238 2.40 -18.51 0.33
CA ALA A 238 3.14 -17.34 -0.13
C ALA A 238 2.24 -16.10 -0.07
N LYS A 239 2.85 -14.92 0.09
CA LYS A 239 2.13 -13.66 0.23
C LYS A 239 2.52 -12.68 -0.87
N ALA A 240 1.55 -12.16 -1.59
CA ALA A 240 1.76 -10.99 -2.43
C ALA A 240 2.13 -9.78 -1.54
N LEU A 241 2.83 -8.79 -2.08
CA LEU A 241 3.37 -7.67 -1.30
C LEU A 241 2.31 -6.93 -0.46
N LEU A 242 1.17 -6.59 -1.05
CA LEU A 242 0.03 -5.99 -0.34
C LEU A 242 -0.67 -6.96 0.62
N GLY A 243 -0.47 -8.26 0.44
CA GLY A 243 -0.96 -9.33 1.33
C GLY A 243 0.02 -9.72 2.43
N LYS A 244 1.15 -9.02 2.61
CA LYS A 244 2.20 -9.41 3.56
C LYS A 244 1.68 -9.62 4.98
N MET A 245 0.69 -8.86 5.42
CA MET A 245 0.12 -8.95 6.77
C MET A 245 -1.12 -9.86 6.86
N THR A 246 -1.44 -10.65 5.83
CA THR A 246 -2.62 -11.55 5.84
C THR A 246 -2.49 -12.70 6.81
N VAL A 247 -1.32 -13.30 6.92
CA VAL A 247 -1.01 -14.40 7.84
C VAL A 247 0.34 -14.16 8.51
N PRO A 248 0.56 -14.60 9.76
CA PRO A 248 1.82 -14.40 10.47
C PRO A 248 2.95 -15.24 9.87
N ASP A 249 4.16 -14.65 9.79
CA ASP A 249 5.37 -15.31 9.30
C ASP A 249 5.96 -16.34 10.30
N GLU A 250 5.43 -16.40 11.51
CA GLU A 250 5.84 -17.34 12.56
C GLU A 250 5.34 -18.77 12.30
N LEU A 251 4.35 -18.93 11.43
CA LEU A 251 3.85 -20.23 11.04
C LEU A 251 4.88 -20.95 10.15
N PRO A 252 5.23 -22.21 10.43
CA PRO A 252 6.35 -22.89 9.78
C PRO A 252 6.15 -23.14 8.28
N PHE A 253 4.92 -22.99 7.79
CA PHE A 253 4.54 -23.18 6.38
C PHE A 253 4.21 -21.88 5.64
N VAL A 254 4.41 -20.72 6.25
CA VAL A 254 4.33 -19.45 5.58
C VAL A 254 5.68 -19.14 4.95
N THR A 255 5.71 -19.19 3.63
CA THR A 255 6.97 -19.11 2.87
C THR A 255 7.49 -17.68 2.71
N GLY A 256 6.69 -16.67 3.07
CA GLY A 256 7.05 -15.25 2.97
C GLY A 256 6.53 -14.59 1.69
N SER A 257 7.15 -13.49 1.30
CA SER A 257 6.75 -12.75 0.10
C SER A 257 7.12 -13.48 -1.18
N ILE A 258 6.36 -13.25 -2.27
CA ILE A 258 6.62 -13.77 -3.61
C ILE A 258 7.03 -12.62 -4.55
N GLY A 259 7.71 -12.92 -5.63
CA GLY A 259 8.07 -11.99 -6.69
C GLY A 259 9.55 -11.58 -6.67
N ILE A 260 9.87 -10.47 -7.33
CA ILE A 260 11.24 -9.93 -7.43
C ILE A 260 11.86 -9.72 -6.05
N ILE A 261 11.05 -9.27 -5.08
CA ILE A 261 11.43 -9.08 -3.69
C ILE A 261 10.90 -10.22 -2.78
N GLY A 262 10.80 -11.41 -3.35
CA GLY A 262 10.31 -12.60 -2.66
C GLY A 262 11.39 -13.41 -1.97
N THR A 263 10.96 -14.41 -1.21
CA THR A 263 11.84 -15.37 -0.55
C THR A 263 12.16 -16.56 -1.46
N ARG A 264 13.26 -17.24 -1.20
CA ARG A 264 13.61 -18.49 -1.91
C ARG A 264 12.57 -19.58 -1.65
N ALA A 265 12.03 -19.68 -0.45
CA ALA A 265 11.01 -20.67 -0.10
C ALA A 265 9.71 -20.48 -0.91
N SER A 266 9.28 -19.23 -1.17
CA SER A 266 8.11 -18.96 -2.03
C SER A 266 8.38 -19.31 -3.47
N PHE A 267 9.56 -18.99 -3.99
CA PHE A 267 9.97 -19.32 -5.36
C PHE A 267 9.98 -20.84 -5.59
N ASP A 268 10.66 -21.60 -4.70
CA ASP A 268 10.76 -23.05 -4.82
C ASP A 268 9.38 -23.73 -4.73
N MET A 269 8.50 -23.23 -3.82
CA MET A 269 7.15 -23.76 -3.68
C MET A 269 6.33 -23.57 -4.97
N MET A 270 6.40 -22.41 -5.62
CA MET A 270 5.65 -22.15 -6.85
C MET A 270 6.19 -22.97 -8.04
N ASN A 271 7.49 -23.16 -8.13
CA ASN A 271 8.11 -23.98 -9.20
C ASN A 271 7.81 -25.47 -9.07
N GLU A 272 7.44 -25.95 -7.89
CA GLU A 272 7.24 -27.38 -7.66
C GLU A 272 5.79 -27.79 -7.41
N CYS A 273 4.88 -26.86 -7.18
CA CYS A 273 3.48 -27.18 -6.91
C CYS A 273 2.79 -27.77 -8.15
N ASP A 274 1.77 -28.61 -7.89
CA ASP A 274 0.87 -29.16 -8.92
C ASP A 274 -0.54 -28.59 -8.82
N THR A 275 -0.79 -27.79 -7.80
CA THR A 275 -2.10 -27.15 -7.57
C THR A 275 -1.88 -25.79 -6.91
N LEU A 276 -2.45 -24.74 -7.50
CA LEU A 276 -2.38 -23.37 -7.01
C LEU A 276 -3.76 -22.90 -6.54
N LEU A 277 -3.84 -22.44 -5.30
CA LEU A 277 -4.98 -21.67 -4.78
C LEU A 277 -4.56 -20.21 -4.62
N MET A 278 -5.12 -19.32 -5.43
CA MET A 278 -4.91 -17.87 -5.33
C MET A 278 -6.10 -17.22 -4.63
N VAL A 279 -5.84 -16.44 -3.57
CA VAL A 279 -6.89 -15.83 -2.73
C VAL A 279 -6.70 -14.32 -2.66
N GLY A 280 -7.64 -13.57 -3.23
CA GLY A 280 -7.67 -12.11 -3.16
C GLY A 280 -6.40 -11.45 -3.70
N SER A 281 -5.90 -11.94 -4.84
CA SER A 281 -4.66 -11.47 -5.45
C SER A 281 -4.76 -11.38 -6.96
N SER A 282 -4.28 -10.28 -7.51
CA SER A 282 -4.00 -10.08 -8.92
C SER A 282 -2.49 -9.94 -9.18
N PHE A 283 -1.68 -10.73 -8.48
CA PHE A 283 -0.21 -10.67 -8.50
C PHE A 283 0.35 -10.58 -9.95
N PRO A 284 1.13 -9.54 -10.28
CA PRO A 284 1.37 -9.18 -11.67
C PRO A 284 2.50 -9.94 -12.38
N TYR A 285 3.38 -10.62 -11.63
CA TYR A 285 4.63 -11.18 -12.16
C TYR A 285 4.48 -12.67 -12.43
N SER A 286 4.07 -13.02 -13.66
CA SER A 286 3.81 -14.42 -14.04
C SER A 286 5.05 -15.31 -13.96
N GLU A 287 6.25 -14.77 -14.11
CA GLU A 287 7.52 -15.49 -14.00
C GLU A 287 7.82 -16.07 -12.61
N PHE A 288 7.05 -15.67 -11.59
CA PHE A 288 7.13 -16.22 -10.23
C PHE A 288 5.92 -17.11 -9.88
N LEU A 289 4.99 -17.30 -10.80
CA LEU A 289 3.91 -18.29 -10.71
C LEU A 289 4.35 -19.60 -11.35
N PRO A 290 3.61 -20.71 -11.15
CA PRO A 290 3.90 -21.96 -11.86
C PRO A 290 3.91 -21.75 -13.38
N GLU A 291 4.68 -22.55 -14.11
CA GLU A 291 4.60 -22.58 -15.58
C GLU A 291 3.19 -22.98 -16.02
N GLU A 292 2.77 -22.53 -17.19
CA GLU A 292 1.49 -22.95 -17.79
C GLU A 292 1.47 -24.47 -17.90
N ASP A 293 0.34 -25.09 -17.57
CA ASP A 293 0.14 -26.56 -17.50
C ASP A 293 0.87 -27.30 -16.35
N GLN A 294 1.70 -26.61 -15.55
CA GLN A 294 2.35 -27.23 -14.39
C GLN A 294 1.35 -27.52 -13.25
N ALA A 295 0.47 -26.58 -12.95
CA ALA A 295 -0.43 -26.66 -11.81
C ALA A 295 -1.88 -26.41 -12.21
N ARG A 296 -2.81 -27.16 -11.61
CA ARG A 296 -4.24 -26.86 -11.67
C ARG A 296 -4.56 -25.65 -10.79
N GLY A 297 -5.35 -24.70 -11.30
CA GLY A 297 -5.59 -23.42 -10.63
C GLY A 297 -7.00 -23.26 -10.08
N VAL A 298 -7.09 -22.72 -8.86
CA VAL A 298 -8.31 -22.22 -8.23
C VAL A 298 -8.08 -20.78 -7.80
N GLN A 299 -8.96 -19.86 -8.15
CA GLN A 299 -8.86 -18.46 -7.72
C GLN A 299 -10.12 -17.99 -7.00
N ILE A 300 -9.95 -17.27 -5.90
CA ILE A 300 -11.01 -16.58 -5.15
C ILE A 300 -10.75 -15.08 -5.26
N ASP A 301 -11.69 -14.34 -5.84
CA ASP A 301 -11.62 -12.89 -5.93
C ASP A 301 -13.02 -12.26 -5.93
N VAL A 302 -13.14 -11.02 -5.49
CA VAL A 302 -14.40 -10.26 -5.53
C VAL A 302 -14.64 -9.63 -6.90
N ASP A 303 -13.59 -9.43 -7.71
CA ASP A 303 -13.66 -8.81 -9.03
C ASP A 303 -13.60 -9.87 -10.14
N PRO A 304 -14.70 -10.09 -10.86
CA PRO A 304 -14.74 -11.07 -11.95
C PRO A 304 -13.83 -10.71 -13.13
N SER A 305 -13.38 -9.47 -13.25
CA SER A 305 -12.46 -9.05 -14.32
C SER A 305 -10.99 -9.42 -14.03
N MET A 306 -10.67 -9.75 -12.78
CA MET A 306 -9.31 -10.06 -12.34
C MET A 306 -9.00 -11.55 -12.26
N VAL A 307 -10.03 -12.43 -12.34
CA VAL A 307 -9.80 -13.88 -12.28
C VAL A 307 -9.24 -14.41 -13.59
N SER A 308 -8.38 -15.44 -13.51
CA SER A 308 -7.68 -16.06 -14.66
C SER A 308 -6.84 -15.10 -15.49
N LEU A 309 -6.55 -13.88 -14.99
CA LEU A 309 -5.78 -12.89 -15.72
C LEU A 309 -4.27 -13.14 -15.67
N ARG A 310 -3.79 -13.76 -14.59
CA ARG A 310 -2.34 -13.95 -14.33
C ARG A 310 -1.88 -15.39 -14.48
N TYR A 311 -2.81 -16.32 -14.30
CA TYR A 311 -2.60 -17.75 -14.45
C TYR A 311 -3.90 -18.40 -15.00
N PRO A 312 -3.84 -19.40 -15.88
CA PRO A 312 -5.03 -20.09 -16.38
C PRO A 312 -5.65 -20.94 -15.26
N MET A 313 -6.71 -20.41 -14.63
CA MET A 313 -7.42 -21.08 -13.54
C MET A 313 -8.51 -22.00 -14.09
N GLU A 314 -8.65 -23.20 -13.51
CA GLU A 314 -9.73 -24.12 -13.85
C GLU A 314 -11.05 -23.79 -13.12
N ALA A 315 -10.94 -23.23 -11.90
CA ALA A 315 -12.10 -22.82 -11.13
C ALA A 315 -11.93 -21.39 -10.61
N ASN A 316 -12.89 -20.52 -10.95
CA ASN A 316 -12.95 -19.12 -10.49
C ASN A 316 -14.13 -18.97 -9.54
N LEU A 317 -13.85 -18.61 -8.30
CA LEU A 317 -14.81 -18.38 -7.24
C LEU A 317 -14.97 -16.87 -7.01
N ILE A 318 -16.03 -16.28 -7.58
CA ILE A 318 -16.32 -14.86 -7.38
C ILE A 318 -17.02 -14.69 -6.03
N GLY A 319 -16.32 -14.03 -5.09
CA GLY A 319 -16.87 -13.85 -3.74
C GLY A 319 -15.85 -13.32 -2.73
N ASP A 320 -16.38 -12.99 -1.55
CA ASP A 320 -15.57 -12.60 -0.40
C ASP A 320 -14.63 -13.75 0.04
N ALA A 321 -13.35 -13.43 0.24
CA ALA A 321 -12.34 -14.44 0.53
C ALA A 321 -12.68 -15.26 1.79
N LYS A 322 -13.04 -14.58 2.89
CA LYS A 322 -13.36 -15.24 4.16
C LYS A 322 -14.59 -16.12 4.06
N ALA A 323 -15.69 -15.56 3.55
CA ALA A 323 -16.95 -16.28 3.42
C ALA A 323 -16.84 -17.46 2.44
N THR A 324 -16.09 -17.29 1.34
CA THR A 324 -15.83 -18.36 0.37
C THR A 324 -14.98 -19.48 0.96
N LEU A 325 -13.90 -19.14 1.67
CA LEU A 325 -13.06 -20.15 2.35
C LEU A 325 -13.85 -20.90 3.42
N GLN A 326 -14.69 -20.21 4.21
CA GLN A 326 -15.57 -20.86 5.20
C GLN A 326 -16.53 -21.88 4.55
N ALA A 327 -17.07 -21.54 3.37
CA ALA A 327 -17.94 -22.46 2.62
C ALA A 327 -17.15 -23.61 1.96
N LEU A 328 -15.88 -23.40 1.61
CA LEU A 328 -15.01 -24.39 0.96
C LEU A 328 -14.44 -25.41 1.95
N ILE A 329 -14.04 -24.98 3.17
CA ILE A 329 -13.39 -25.82 4.19
C ILE A 329 -14.13 -27.16 4.45
N PRO A 330 -15.46 -27.21 4.61
CA PRO A 330 -16.17 -28.47 4.84
C PRO A 330 -16.11 -29.48 3.68
N LEU A 331 -15.75 -29.02 2.48
CA LEU A 331 -15.62 -29.85 1.27
C LEU A 331 -14.20 -30.39 1.08
N LEU A 332 -13.23 -29.84 1.83
CA LEU A 332 -11.83 -30.23 1.75
C LEU A 332 -11.55 -31.47 2.61
N ARG A 333 -10.61 -32.30 2.16
CA ARG A 333 -10.15 -33.49 2.83
C ARG A 333 -8.76 -33.32 3.38
N ARG A 334 -8.54 -33.75 4.62
CA ARG A 334 -7.19 -33.76 5.19
C ARG A 334 -6.29 -34.73 4.42
N LYS A 335 -5.15 -34.22 3.97
CA LYS A 335 -4.11 -35.06 3.33
C LYS A 335 -3.31 -35.80 4.42
N GLU A 336 -3.21 -37.12 4.28
CA GLU A 336 -2.43 -37.95 5.18
C GLU A 336 -0.92 -37.88 4.86
N ASP A 337 -0.55 -37.82 3.59
CA ASP A 337 0.83 -37.60 3.19
C ASP A 337 1.23 -36.14 3.47
N ARG A 338 2.25 -35.96 4.28
CA ARG A 338 2.77 -34.65 4.71
C ARG A 338 4.15 -34.33 4.14
N ALA A 339 4.72 -35.15 3.27
CA ALA A 339 6.06 -34.96 2.73
C ALA A 339 6.23 -33.58 2.06
N TRP A 340 5.19 -33.10 1.35
CA TRP A 340 5.19 -31.76 0.75
C TRP A 340 5.24 -30.65 1.81
N ARG A 341 4.45 -30.77 2.87
CA ARG A 341 4.44 -29.85 4.01
C ARG A 341 5.80 -29.82 4.70
N GLU A 342 6.39 -30.96 4.98
CA GLU A 342 7.69 -31.08 5.64
C GLU A 342 8.78 -30.42 4.83
N LYS A 343 8.79 -30.61 3.49
CA LYS A 343 9.70 -29.94 2.58
C LYS A 343 9.55 -28.42 2.62
N ILE A 344 8.30 -27.91 2.60
CA ILE A 344 8.04 -26.46 2.70
C ILE A 344 8.59 -25.91 4.01
N GLU A 345 8.32 -26.57 5.14
CA GLU A 345 8.78 -26.15 6.46
C GLU A 345 10.32 -26.15 6.57
N GLU A 346 11.00 -27.09 5.91
CA GLU A 346 12.46 -27.09 5.80
C GLU A 346 12.97 -25.88 4.99
N ASN A 347 12.35 -25.62 3.83
CA ASN A 347 12.70 -24.49 2.98
C ASN A 347 12.47 -23.15 3.69
N VAL A 348 11.40 -23.02 4.47
CA VAL A 348 11.11 -21.84 5.29
C VAL A 348 12.20 -21.61 6.33
N ARG A 349 12.60 -22.66 7.08
CA ARG A 349 13.70 -22.55 8.05
C ARG A 349 15.01 -22.13 7.38
N ALA A 350 15.37 -22.75 6.27
CA ALA A 350 16.59 -22.42 5.52
C ALA A 350 16.57 -20.99 4.96
N SER A 351 15.38 -20.54 4.52
CA SER A 351 15.19 -19.16 4.03
C SER A 351 15.43 -18.14 5.15
N TRP A 352 14.81 -18.32 6.33
CA TRP A 352 15.02 -17.41 7.47
C TRP A 352 16.46 -17.41 7.96
N GLN A 353 17.14 -18.55 8.03
CA GLN A 353 18.58 -18.62 8.36
C GLN A 353 19.44 -17.86 7.35
N THR A 354 19.07 -17.93 6.08
CA THR A 354 19.78 -17.17 5.04
C THR A 354 19.56 -15.67 5.15
N LEU A 355 18.33 -15.23 5.43
CA LEU A 355 18.03 -13.81 5.65
C LEU A 355 18.77 -13.27 6.88
N GLU A 356 18.77 -14.00 8.00
CA GLU A 356 19.51 -13.62 9.20
C GLU A 356 21.02 -13.48 8.91
N ARG A 357 21.63 -14.46 8.24
CA ARG A 357 23.04 -14.40 7.84
C ARG A 357 23.35 -13.18 6.97
N LYS A 358 22.47 -12.85 6.01
CA LYS A 358 22.60 -11.66 5.16
C LYS A 358 22.47 -10.37 5.97
N ALA A 359 21.51 -10.29 6.87
CA ALA A 359 21.32 -9.15 7.74
C ALA A 359 22.52 -8.92 8.67
N MET A 360 23.16 -9.98 9.18
CA MET A 360 24.32 -9.91 10.07
C MET A 360 25.66 -9.75 9.33
N GLN A 361 25.64 -9.66 8.01
CA GLN A 361 26.85 -9.47 7.21
C GLN A 361 27.45 -8.08 7.46
N GLU A 362 28.75 -8.04 7.71
CA GLU A 362 29.50 -6.79 7.91
C GLU A 362 29.68 -6.06 6.57
N THR A 363 29.47 -4.75 6.61
CA THR A 363 29.60 -3.84 5.48
C THR A 363 30.33 -2.55 5.91
N PRO A 364 30.91 -1.78 4.96
CA PRO A 364 31.61 -0.53 5.31
C PRO A 364 30.74 0.50 6.04
N GLU A 365 29.50 0.68 5.57
CA GLU A 365 28.44 1.42 6.26
C GLU A 365 27.44 0.43 6.84
N LEU A 366 26.42 0.87 7.55
CA LEU A 366 25.42 0.01 8.16
C LEU A 366 24.66 -0.80 7.10
N ASN A 367 24.60 -2.11 7.26
CA ASN A 367 23.85 -3.00 6.39
C ASN A 367 22.33 -2.70 6.48
N PRO A 368 21.66 -2.31 5.37
CA PRO A 368 20.24 -1.97 5.40
C PRO A 368 19.35 -3.14 5.87
N GLN A 369 19.69 -4.39 5.53
CA GLN A 369 18.93 -5.57 6.00
C GLN A 369 19.00 -5.70 7.52
N ARG A 370 20.14 -5.38 8.12
CA ARG A 370 20.29 -5.42 9.58
C ARG A 370 19.36 -4.42 10.27
N ALA A 371 19.22 -3.22 9.72
CA ALA A 371 18.30 -2.22 10.26
C ALA A 371 16.85 -2.74 10.32
N PHE A 372 16.39 -3.39 9.26
CA PHE A 372 15.04 -3.97 9.20
C PHE A 372 14.89 -5.23 10.04
N TRP A 373 15.92 -6.09 10.08
CA TRP A 373 15.94 -7.29 10.92
C TRP A 373 15.85 -6.95 12.42
N GLU A 374 16.66 -6.01 12.90
CA GLU A 374 16.63 -5.57 14.29
C GLU A 374 15.35 -4.79 14.63
N LEU A 375 14.84 -3.97 13.69
CA LEU A 375 13.53 -3.33 13.82
C LEU A 375 12.44 -4.37 14.01
N SER A 376 12.43 -5.42 13.17
CA SER A 376 11.40 -6.48 13.19
C SER A 376 11.26 -7.13 14.56
N GLN A 377 12.37 -7.30 15.29
CA GLN A 377 12.36 -7.90 16.63
C GLN A 377 11.75 -6.99 17.71
N ARG A 378 11.74 -5.67 17.48
CA ARG A 378 11.27 -4.65 18.42
C ARG A 378 9.83 -4.17 18.15
N LEU A 379 9.25 -4.56 17.02
CA LEU A 379 7.90 -4.16 16.67
C LEU A 379 6.89 -4.69 17.68
N PRO A 380 5.99 -3.85 18.20
CA PRO A 380 4.84 -4.33 18.98
C PRO A 380 3.96 -5.30 18.18
N GLU A 381 3.26 -6.18 18.89
CA GLU A 381 2.36 -7.20 18.31
C GLU A 381 1.25 -6.61 17.42
N ASP A 382 0.91 -5.36 17.63
CA ASP A 382 -0.13 -4.63 16.91
C ASP A 382 0.38 -3.39 16.19
N ALA A 383 1.69 -3.32 15.89
CA ALA A 383 2.26 -2.21 15.12
C ALA A 383 1.60 -2.05 13.76
N ILE A 384 1.58 -0.81 13.27
CA ILE A 384 1.15 -0.50 11.90
C ILE A 384 2.37 -0.03 11.12
N LEU A 385 2.62 -0.65 9.97
CA LEU A 385 3.75 -0.33 9.10
C LEU A 385 3.27 0.38 7.83
N ALA A 386 3.94 1.45 7.47
CA ALA A 386 3.76 2.15 6.20
C ALA A 386 5.09 2.11 5.43
N GLY A 387 5.12 1.37 4.33
CA GLY A 387 6.31 1.25 3.47
C GLY A 387 6.31 2.27 2.34
N ASP A 388 7.51 2.68 1.91
CA ASP A 388 7.71 3.46 0.70
C ASP A 388 8.26 2.60 -0.43
N SER A 389 8.15 3.07 -1.67
CA SER A 389 8.72 2.41 -2.83
C SER A 389 10.24 2.58 -2.89
N GLY A 390 10.94 1.59 -3.45
CA GLY A 390 12.39 1.52 -3.53
C GLY A 390 12.98 0.37 -2.71
N SER A 391 14.27 0.46 -2.33
CA SER A 391 14.96 -0.60 -1.57
C SER A 391 14.34 -0.88 -0.20
N THR A 392 13.70 0.10 0.43
CA THR A 392 12.92 -0.09 1.67
C THR A 392 11.80 -1.11 1.51
N THR A 393 11.16 -1.18 0.33
CA THR A 393 10.15 -2.20 0.02
C THR A 393 10.73 -3.61 0.04
N ALA A 394 11.95 -3.79 -0.50
CA ALA A 394 12.60 -5.11 -0.51
C ALA A 394 12.88 -5.58 0.93
N TRP A 395 13.43 -4.72 1.76
CA TRP A 395 13.73 -5.06 3.15
C TRP A 395 12.47 -5.22 4.01
N TYR A 396 11.42 -4.42 3.74
CA TYR A 396 10.09 -4.66 4.33
C TYR A 396 9.55 -6.04 3.97
N ALA A 397 9.65 -6.44 2.70
CA ALA A 397 9.15 -7.72 2.22
C ALA A 397 9.92 -8.92 2.79
N LEU A 398 11.25 -8.80 2.95
CA LEU A 398 12.15 -9.90 3.31
C LEU A 398 12.41 -9.98 4.82
N ASP A 399 12.74 -8.86 5.48
CA ASP A 399 13.33 -8.85 6.82
C ASP A 399 12.32 -8.51 7.93
N ILE A 400 11.15 -7.95 7.60
CA ILE A 400 10.08 -7.74 8.57
C ILE A 400 9.22 -9.00 8.70
N LYS A 401 9.12 -9.55 9.91
CA LYS A 401 8.21 -10.66 10.24
C LYS A 401 6.82 -10.13 10.58
N ALA A 402 5.82 -10.51 9.78
CA ALA A 402 4.42 -10.22 10.09
C ALA A 402 3.94 -11.03 11.29
N ARG A 403 3.20 -10.40 12.20
CA ARG A 403 2.51 -11.01 13.34
C ARG A 403 1.01 -10.83 13.22
N SER A 404 0.23 -11.60 13.94
CA SER A 404 -1.22 -11.74 13.73
C SER A 404 -2.04 -10.44 13.85
N ARG A 405 -1.60 -9.47 14.65
CA ARG A 405 -2.32 -8.20 14.86
C ARG A 405 -1.69 -7.00 14.17
N MET A 406 -0.58 -7.21 13.49
CA MET A 406 0.07 -6.15 12.72
C MET A 406 -0.76 -5.77 11.51
N MET A 407 -0.64 -4.51 11.11
CA MET A 407 -1.12 -4.02 9.83
C MET A 407 0.06 -3.46 9.04
N GLY A 408 -0.01 -3.51 7.74
CA GLY A 408 1.04 -2.93 6.91
C GLY A 408 0.57 -2.76 5.48
N SER A 409 0.96 -1.65 4.87
CA SER A 409 0.70 -1.39 3.46
C SER A 409 1.70 -0.40 2.88
N LEU A 410 1.67 -0.26 1.57
CA LEU A 410 2.49 0.62 0.76
C LEU A 410 1.77 0.89 -0.57
N SER A 411 2.35 1.70 -1.44
CA SER A 411 1.88 1.84 -2.83
C SER A 411 2.26 0.58 -3.61
N GLY A 412 1.28 -0.27 -3.90
CA GLY A 412 1.52 -1.57 -4.52
C GLY A 412 1.41 -1.53 -6.04
N GLY A 413 0.23 -1.26 -6.57
CA GLY A 413 -0.04 -1.26 -8.01
C GLY A 413 0.61 -0.11 -8.77
N LEU A 414 0.68 1.08 -8.16
CA LEU A 414 1.37 2.24 -8.75
C LEU A 414 2.86 2.25 -8.44
N ALA A 415 3.27 1.69 -7.30
CA ALA A 415 4.64 1.67 -6.81
C ALA A 415 5.30 3.08 -6.74
N THR A 416 4.52 4.10 -6.37
CA THR A 416 4.99 5.48 -6.30
C THR A 416 5.78 5.75 -5.03
N MET A 417 6.85 6.53 -5.16
CA MET A 417 7.61 7.05 -4.02
C MET A 417 6.84 8.16 -3.30
N GLY A 418 7.15 8.35 -2.01
CA GLY A 418 6.60 9.43 -1.17
C GLY A 418 5.29 9.09 -0.46
N SER A 419 4.84 7.83 -0.50
CA SER A 419 3.59 7.38 0.10
C SER A 419 3.70 7.02 1.60
N ALA A 420 4.85 6.55 2.08
CA ALA A 420 4.97 6.02 3.45
C ALA A 420 4.63 7.04 4.54
N MET A 421 5.13 8.26 4.45
CA MET A 421 4.88 9.29 5.46
C MET A 421 3.41 9.70 5.56
N PRO A 422 2.69 10.04 4.45
CA PRO A 422 1.25 10.30 4.51
C PRO A 422 0.44 9.06 4.95
N TYR A 423 0.87 7.85 4.58
CA TYR A 423 0.25 6.61 5.05
C TYR A 423 0.38 6.44 6.56
N ALA A 424 1.57 6.64 7.11
CA ALA A 424 1.82 6.54 8.55
C ALA A 424 1.03 7.60 9.33
N PHE A 425 0.94 8.83 8.82
CA PHE A 425 0.11 9.86 9.42
C PHE A 425 -1.37 9.48 9.43
N ALA A 426 -1.92 9.02 8.31
CA ALA A 426 -3.31 8.58 8.21
C ALA A 426 -3.61 7.38 9.13
N ALA A 427 -2.68 6.42 9.21
CA ALA A 427 -2.75 5.30 10.14
C ALA A 427 -2.81 5.77 11.59
N LYS A 428 -1.99 6.75 11.96
CA LYS A 428 -1.99 7.36 13.31
C LYS A 428 -3.30 8.07 13.63
N MET A 429 -3.86 8.78 12.65
CA MET A 429 -5.16 9.45 12.81
C MET A 429 -6.32 8.45 12.92
N ALA A 430 -6.22 7.29 12.27
CA ALA A 430 -7.23 6.22 12.35
C ALA A 430 -7.09 5.37 13.63
N HIS A 431 -5.86 5.11 14.07
CA HIS A 431 -5.51 4.26 15.20
C HIS A 431 -4.58 4.97 16.20
N PRO A 432 -5.06 6.03 16.89
CA PRO A 432 -4.20 6.91 17.69
C PRO A 432 -3.53 6.21 18.90
N GLY A 433 -3.99 5.04 19.29
CA GLY A 433 -3.45 4.24 20.40
C GLY A 433 -2.43 3.18 19.97
N ARG A 434 -2.08 3.06 18.68
CA ARG A 434 -1.13 2.07 18.17
C ARG A 434 0.20 2.71 17.78
N VAL A 435 1.29 1.97 17.93
CA VAL A 435 2.58 2.36 17.38
C VAL A 435 2.52 2.27 15.86
N VAL A 436 2.99 3.32 15.18
CA VAL A 436 3.08 3.37 13.72
C VAL A 436 4.55 3.54 13.31
N VAL A 437 4.99 2.79 12.32
CA VAL A 437 6.35 2.88 11.77
C VAL A 437 6.28 3.21 10.28
N ALA A 438 6.89 4.31 9.87
CA ALA A 438 7.12 4.65 8.47
C ALA A 438 8.51 4.14 8.05
N LEU A 439 8.57 3.40 6.96
CA LEU A 439 9.80 2.86 6.36
C LEU A 439 10.06 3.62 5.07
N VAL A 440 10.96 4.58 5.10
CA VAL A 440 11.12 5.60 4.06
C VAL A 440 12.55 5.58 3.51
N GLY A 441 12.72 5.59 2.19
CA GLY A 441 14.02 5.87 1.59
C GLY A 441 14.31 7.39 1.60
N ASP A 442 15.58 7.76 1.53
CA ASP A 442 16.03 9.16 1.46
C ASP A 442 15.43 9.92 0.27
N GLY A 443 15.33 9.29 -0.90
CA GLY A 443 14.66 9.87 -2.06
C GLY A 443 13.19 10.18 -1.81
N ALA A 444 12.44 9.26 -1.24
CA ALA A 444 11.04 9.44 -0.88
C ALA A 444 10.87 10.49 0.24
N MET A 445 11.81 10.53 1.20
CA MET A 445 11.83 11.55 2.24
C MET A 445 12.01 12.95 1.67
N GLN A 446 12.88 13.11 0.66
CA GLN A 446 13.10 14.39 -0.05
C GLN A 446 11.91 14.78 -0.94
N MET A 447 11.17 13.83 -1.51
CA MET A 447 9.98 14.13 -2.30
C MET A 447 8.84 14.67 -1.44
N ASN A 448 8.32 13.89 -0.51
CA ASN A 448 7.10 14.17 0.24
C ASN A 448 7.24 14.01 1.76
N GLY A 449 8.25 13.29 2.24
CA GLY A 449 8.40 12.95 3.65
C GLY A 449 8.68 14.17 4.52
N MET A 450 9.57 15.06 4.08
CA MET A 450 9.95 16.26 4.86
C MET A 450 8.78 17.20 5.09
N ASN A 451 7.95 17.46 4.08
CA ASN A 451 6.79 18.32 4.25
C ASN A 451 5.67 17.62 5.04
N CYS A 452 5.55 16.28 4.96
CA CYS A 452 4.64 15.52 5.78
C CYS A 452 5.02 15.56 7.27
N LEU A 453 6.30 15.60 7.63
CA LEU A 453 6.76 15.79 9.02
C LEU A 453 6.22 17.08 9.66
N ILE A 454 6.03 18.15 8.87
CA ILE A 454 5.40 19.39 9.35
C ILE A 454 3.94 19.10 9.78
N THR A 455 3.23 18.26 9.03
CA THR A 455 1.88 17.83 9.40
C THR A 455 1.90 16.98 10.67
N VAL A 456 2.82 16.04 10.79
CA VAL A 456 3.04 15.23 12.00
C VAL A 456 3.31 16.13 13.20
N ALA A 457 4.23 17.09 13.09
CA ALA A 457 4.59 18.02 14.16
C ALA A 457 3.40 18.86 14.66
N ARG A 458 2.43 19.15 13.79
CA ARG A 458 1.21 19.87 14.15
C ARG A 458 0.24 19.01 14.96
N HIS A 459 0.10 17.71 14.64
CA HIS A 459 -1.02 16.89 15.11
C HIS A 459 -0.66 15.83 16.17
N TRP A 460 0.61 15.46 16.35
CA TRP A 460 0.99 14.34 17.19
C TRP A 460 0.49 14.41 18.66
N ARG A 461 0.27 15.62 19.19
CA ARG A 461 -0.23 15.80 20.56
C ARG A 461 -1.71 15.42 20.73
N GLU A 462 -2.41 15.17 19.63
CA GLU A 462 -3.79 14.68 19.62
C GLU A 462 -3.86 13.15 19.75
N TRP A 463 -2.72 12.45 19.62
CA TRP A 463 -2.66 11.00 19.67
C TRP A 463 -2.59 10.48 21.09
N TYR A 464 -3.29 9.35 21.36
CA TYR A 464 -3.25 8.69 22.66
C TYR A 464 -1.89 8.08 22.95
N ASP A 465 -1.31 7.40 21.96
CA ASP A 465 0.08 6.94 21.96
C ASP A 465 0.88 7.81 20.98
N PRO A 466 1.83 8.63 21.43
CA PRO A 466 2.55 9.55 20.54
C PRO A 466 3.58 8.87 19.66
N ARG A 467 3.86 7.57 19.87
CA ARG A 467 4.92 6.86 19.16
C ARG A 467 4.58 6.68 17.68
N MET A 468 5.26 7.45 16.86
CA MET A 468 5.40 7.27 15.42
C MET A 468 6.89 7.27 15.12
N VAL A 469 7.42 6.12 14.71
CA VAL A 469 8.82 5.96 14.35
C VAL A 469 8.96 6.12 12.84
N VAL A 470 9.84 6.98 12.41
CA VAL A 470 10.18 7.18 10.99
C VAL A 470 11.60 6.66 10.78
N LEU A 471 11.73 5.49 10.17
CA LEU A 471 13.02 4.96 9.76
C LEU A 471 13.33 5.47 8.36
N VAL A 472 14.30 6.38 8.25
CA VAL A 472 14.84 6.85 6.98
C VAL A 472 16.08 6.03 6.64
N LEU A 473 15.99 5.27 5.55
CA LEU A 473 17.13 4.55 4.99
C LEU A 473 17.91 5.52 4.10
N ASN A 474 18.98 6.11 4.65
CA ASN A 474 19.77 7.17 4.04
C ASN A 474 21.02 6.58 3.39
N ASN A 475 20.92 6.10 2.17
CA ASN A 475 22.02 5.56 1.38
C ASN A 475 22.53 6.54 0.31
N ARG A 476 21.96 7.74 0.23
CA ARG A 476 22.33 8.84 -0.70
C ARG A 476 22.24 8.44 -2.17
N ASP A 477 21.35 7.51 -2.47
CA ASP A 477 21.20 6.94 -3.81
C ASP A 477 19.75 6.55 -4.11
N LEU A 478 19.26 6.79 -5.32
CA LEU A 478 18.05 6.17 -5.84
C LEU A 478 18.30 4.69 -6.10
N ASN A 479 18.58 3.99 -5.05
CA ASN A 479 19.29 2.72 -4.98
C ASN A 479 18.62 1.58 -5.76
N PHE A 480 17.29 1.51 -5.73
CA PHE A 480 16.57 0.47 -6.48
C PHE A 480 16.77 0.66 -7.99
N VAL A 481 16.68 1.93 -8.46
CA VAL A 481 16.93 2.28 -9.87
C VAL A 481 18.38 1.99 -10.28
N THR A 482 19.34 2.32 -9.39
CA THR A 482 20.76 2.01 -9.61
C THR A 482 20.98 0.50 -9.82
N TRP A 483 20.40 -0.35 -8.99
CA TRP A 483 20.52 -1.79 -9.12
C TRP A 483 19.75 -2.36 -10.31
N GLU A 484 18.59 -1.81 -10.65
CA GLU A 484 17.86 -2.18 -11.89
C GLU A 484 18.67 -1.83 -13.13
N GLN A 485 19.27 -0.65 -13.18
CA GLN A 485 20.12 -0.25 -14.31
C GLN A 485 21.32 -1.19 -14.49
N ARG A 486 21.98 -1.58 -13.40
CA ARG A 486 23.09 -2.56 -13.43
C ARG A 486 22.62 -3.94 -13.87
N GLY A 487 21.55 -4.46 -13.29
CA GLY A 487 21.09 -5.85 -13.46
C GLY A 487 20.18 -6.12 -14.65
N MET A 488 19.49 -5.10 -15.16
CA MET A 488 18.54 -5.24 -16.27
C MET A 488 19.08 -4.65 -17.59
N ALA A 489 19.83 -3.55 -17.50
CA ALA A 489 20.37 -2.88 -18.69
C ALA A 489 21.88 -3.14 -18.90
N GLY A 490 22.58 -3.67 -17.90
CA GLY A 490 24.05 -3.83 -17.97
C GLY A 490 24.78 -2.48 -18.09
N GLU A 491 24.21 -1.42 -17.50
CA GLU A 491 24.75 -0.06 -17.53
C GLU A 491 25.21 0.39 -16.15
N PRO A 492 26.33 1.15 -16.05
CA PRO A 492 26.83 1.67 -14.78
C PRO A 492 25.90 2.72 -14.20
N LYS A 493 26.07 3.00 -12.91
CA LYS A 493 25.38 4.10 -12.22
C LYS A 493 25.61 5.43 -12.93
N PHE A 494 24.53 6.15 -13.20
CA PHE A 494 24.59 7.52 -13.68
C PHE A 494 24.43 8.50 -12.49
N GLU A 495 25.56 8.88 -11.88
CA GLU A 495 25.62 9.66 -10.65
C GLU A 495 24.74 10.94 -10.71
N ALA A 496 24.77 11.68 -11.83
CA ALA A 496 24.00 12.91 -12.00
C ALA A 496 22.47 12.72 -11.86
N SER A 497 21.95 11.50 -12.06
CA SER A 497 20.53 11.19 -11.92
C SER A 497 20.18 10.43 -10.65
N GLN A 498 21.11 9.67 -10.10
CA GLN A 498 20.82 8.69 -9.03
C GLN A 498 21.39 9.09 -7.67
N GLN A 499 22.50 9.85 -7.65
CA GLN A 499 23.10 10.29 -6.39
C GLN A 499 22.25 11.37 -5.72
N LEU A 500 22.00 11.18 -4.42
CA LEU A 500 21.24 12.13 -3.61
C LEU A 500 22.17 12.87 -2.63
N PRO A 501 21.82 14.12 -2.26
CA PRO A 501 22.51 14.82 -1.20
C PRO A 501 22.27 14.16 0.15
N ASP A 502 23.28 14.18 1.01
CA ASP A 502 23.11 13.78 2.41
C ASP A 502 22.35 14.87 3.17
N VAL A 503 21.20 14.50 3.70
CA VAL A 503 20.32 15.41 4.47
C VAL A 503 20.24 14.90 5.90
N ALA A 504 20.44 15.78 6.89
CA ALA A 504 20.33 15.46 8.31
C ALA A 504 18.84 15.38 8.75
N TYR A 505 18.18 14.29 8.45
CA TYR A 505 16.74 14.11 8.72
C TYR A 505 16.39 14.12 10.20
N ALA A 506 17.26 13.60 11.05
CA ALA A 506 17.09 13.65 12.51
C ALA A 506 17.16 15.09 13.05
N ASP A 507 18.04 15.92 12.51
CA ASP A 507 18.14 17.34 12.88
C ASP A 507 16.91 18.12 12.40
N TYR A 508 16.42 17.83 11.21
CA TYR A 508 15.18 18.42 10.71
C TYR A 508 13.98 18.07 11.60
N ALA A 509 13.88 16.84 12.06
CA ALA A 509 12.83 16.44 13.00
C ALA A 509 12.93 17.23 14.32
N ARG A 510 14.14 17.38 14.88
CA ARG A 510 14.38 18.17 16.11
C ARG A 510 14.03 19.65 15.90
N LEU A 511 14.32 20.22 14.73
CA LEU A 511 13.91 21.59 14.38
C LEU A 511 12.38 21.76 14.42
N LEU A 512 11.61 20.73 14.07
CA LEU A 512 10.15 20.74 14.13
C LEU A 512 9.60 20.43 15.54
N GLY A 513 10.46 20.24 16.56
CA GLY A 513 10.06 19.90 17.94
C GLY A 513 9.71 18.42 18.14
N LEU A 514 10.02 17.59 17.18
CA LEU A 514 9.99 16.13 17.27
C LEU A 514 11.31 15.61 17.87
N ASP A 515 11.52 14.31 17.85
CA ASP A 515 12.81 13.73 18.27
C ASP A 515 13.48 12.98 17.12
N GLY A 516 14.75 12.59 17.29
CA GLY A 516 15.45 11.82 16.29
C GLY A 516 16.89 11.52 16.65
N ALA A 517 17.44 10.52 15.99
CA ALA A 517 18.86 10.13 16.09
C ALA A 517 19.39 9.78 14.69
N ARG A 518 20.63 10.19 14.42
CA ARG A 518 21.38 9.73 13.26
C ARG A 518 22.25 8.57 13.66
N VAL A 519 22.19 7.48 12.90
CA VAL A 519 22.91 6.23 13.14
C VAL A 519 23.84 6.00 11.95
N GLU A 520 25.15 6.06 12.21
CA GLU A 520 26.20 5.86 11.21
C GLU A 520 26.98 4.56 11.41
N ARG A 521 26.89 3.97 12.61
CA ARG A 521 27.61 2.76 12.97
C ARG A 521 26.68 1.67 13.43
N THR A 522 27.00 0.45 13.08
CA THR A 522 26.19 -0.73 13.40
C THR A 522 25.97 -0.93 14.90
N GLU A 523 26.98 -0.64 15.72
CA GLU A 523 26.92 -0.79 17.19
C GLU A 523 25.94 0.18 17.86
N ASP A 524 25.60 1.30 17.23
CA ASP A 524 24.67 2.30 17.77
C ASP A 524 23.21 1.99 17.42
N LEU A 525 22.96 1.07 16.47
CA LEU A 525 21.63 0.78 15.92
C LEU A 525 20.65 0.29 16.99
N ALA A 526 21.05 -0.67 17.80
CA ALA A 526 20.18 -1.28 18.81
C ALA A 526 19.69 -0.23 19.82
N ALA A 527 20.61 0.59 20.34
CA ALA A 527 20.29 1.65 21.31
C ALA A 527 19.39 2.74 20.69
N ALA A 528 19.60 3.10 19.42
CA ALA A 528 18.79 4.09 18.73
C ALA A 528 17.36 3.58 18.46
N LEU A 529 17.20 2.31 18.08
CA LEU A 529 15.90 1.66 17.94
C LEU A 529 15.16 1.61 19.27
N ASP A 530 15.82 1.19 20.36
CA ASP A 530 15.23 1.15 21.69
C ASP A 530 14.78 2.54 22.16
N ALA A 531 15.58 3.58 21.91
CA ALA A 531 15.22 4.97 22.19
C ALA A 531 14.00 5.42 21.39
N ALA A 532 13.90 5.07 20.10
CA ALA A 532 12.77 5.44 19.25
C ALA A 532 11.46 4.82 19.73
N PHE A 533 11.47 3.56 20.19
CA PHE A 533 10.27 2.92 20.75
C PHE A 533 9.93 3.34 22.18
N ALA A 534 10.88 3.92 22.91
CA ALA A 534 10.67 4.48 24.25
C ALA A 534 10.27 5.97 24.23
N ALA A 535 10.33 6.64 23.09
CA ALA A 535 10.08 8.06 22.96
C ALA A 535 8.63 8.45 23.30
N ASP A 536 8.46 9.64 23.89
CA ASP A 536 7.16 10.26 24.25
C ASP A 536 6.61 11.20 23.16
N LYS A 537 7.21 11.15 21.97
CA LYS A 537 6.84 11.93 20.76
C LYS A 537 7.35 11.22 19.50
N PRO A 538 6.90 11.63 18.31
CA PRO A 538 7.40 11.06 17.06
C PRO A 538 8.92 11.15 16.95
N PHE A 539 9.54 10.09 16.45
CA PHE A 539 10.97 9.93 16.42
C PHE A 539 11.46 9.58 15.00
N VAL A 540 12.46 10.31 14.50
CA VAL A 540 13.09 10.03 13.20
C VAL A 540 14.44 9.36 13.42
N LEU A 541 14.56 8.13 12.92
CA LEU A 541 15.82 7.39 12.81
C LEU A 541 16.41 7.64 11.43
N ASP A 542 17.47 8.43 11.35
CA ASP A 542 18.24 8.72 10.14
C ASP A 542 19.39 7.69 10.06
N ILE A 543 19.17 6.61 9.33
CA ILE A 543 20.12 5.49 9.24
C ILE A 543 20.97 5.63 7.99
N VAL A 544 22.23 6.01 8.16
CA VAL A 544 23.22 6.02 7.09
C VAL A 544 23.59 4.58 6.75
N SER A 545 23.28 4.16 5.53
CA SER A 545 23.39 2.75 5.16
C SER A 545 24.15 2.52 3.86
N GLU A 546 24.72 1.33 3.75
CA GLU A 546 25.44 0.87 2.57
C GLU A 546 24.52 0.79 1.34
N ALA A 547 24.87 1.52 0.28
CA ALA A 547 24.15 1.53 -0.99
C ALA A 547 24.41 0.27 -1.84
N ASN A 548 25.56 -0.40 -1.62
CA ASN A 548 25.98 -1.52 -2.44
C ASN A 548 25.53 -2.89 -1.90
N ILE A 549 24.42 -2.96 -1.19
CA ILE A 549 23.70 -4.19 -0.87
C ILE A 549 22.54 -4.35 -1.85
N PRO A 550 22.64 -5.30 -2.81
CA PRO A 550 21.65 -5.43 -3.88
C PRO A 550 20.32 -6.04 -3.37
N PRO A 551 19.18 -5.46 -3.70
CA PRO A 551 17.87 -6.08 -3.50
C PRO A 551 17.62 -7.14 -4.59
N LEU A 552 18.33 -8.27 -4.50
CA LEU A 552 18.32 -9.30 -5.53
C LEU A 552 17.07 -10.19 -5.45
N PRO A 553 16.53 -10.64 -6.59
CA PRO A 553 15.46 -11.62 -6.63
C PRO A 553 15.90 -12.98 -6.04
N PRO A 554 14.95 -13.82 -5.61
CA PRO A 554 15.25 -15.12 -5.00
C PRO A 554 15.96 -16.09 -5.96
N HIS A 555 15.87 -15.83 -7.23
CA HIS A 555 16.57 -16.55 -8.31
C HIS A 555 17.12 -15.54 -9.31
N ILE A 556 18.43 -15.60 -9.54
CA ILE A 556 19.12 -14.75 -10.51
C ILE A 556 19.44 -15.59 -11.73
N THR A 557 18.99 -15.15 -12.89
CA THR A 557 19.31 -15.79 -14.17
C THR A 557 20.78 -15.53 -14.55
N ARG A 558 21.34 -16.41 -15.39
CA ARG A 558 22.69 -16.19 -15.94
C ARG A 558 22.80 -14.88 -16.71
N SER A 559 21.72 -14.48 -17.39
CA SER A 559 21.68 -13.20 -18.11
C SER A 559 21.79 -12.01 -17.16
N GLN A 560 21.05 -12.01 -16.05
CA GLN A 560 21.13 -10.94 -15.05
C GLN A 560 22.53 -10.89 -14.40
N ALA A 561 23.10 -12.05 -14.05
CA ALA A 561 24.46 -12.09 -13.51
C ALA A 561 25.47 -11.48 -14.49
N LYS A 562 25.38 -11.80 -15.79
CA LYS A 562 26.23 -11.23 -16.84
C LYS A 562 26.09 -9.70 -16.93
N GLN A 563 24.87 -9.17 -16.87
CA GLN A 563 24.61 -7.73 -16.96
C GLN A 563 25.28 -6.94 -15.82
N TYR A 564 25.30 -7.45 -14.60
CA TYR A 564 26.04 -6.80 -13.51
C TYR A 564 27.54 -6.66 -13.82
N TYR A 565 28.16 -7.68 -14.42
CA TYR A 565 29.57 -7.61 -14.81
C TYR A 565 29.79 -6.70 -16.04
N GLU A 566 28.86 -6.67 -16.99
CA GLU A 566 28.90 -5.73 -18.11
C GLU A 566 28.86 -4.26 -17.64
N ALA A 567 28.06 -3.95 -16.62
CA ALA A 567 28.03 -2.62 -16.03
C ALA A 567 29.40 -2.25 -15.42
N ILE A 568 30.05 -3.21 -14.75
CA ILE A 568 31.41 -3.01 -14.19
C ILE A 568 32.43 -2.74 -15.28
N GLU A 569 32.40 -3.52 -16.39
CA GLU A 569 33.33 -3.37 -17.53
C GLU A 569 33.15 -2.03 -18.25
N LYS A 570 31.91 -1.49 -18.26
CA LYS A 570 31.58 -0.19 -18.87
C LYS A 570 31.97 1.01 -18.01
N GLY A 571 32.57 0.79 -16.86
CA GLY A 571 33.10 1.88 -16.01
C GLY A 571 32.21 2.24 -14.83
N GLU A 572 31.62 1.27 -14.16
CA GLU A 572 30.88 1.47 -12.90
C GLU A 572 31.73 2.25 -11.87
N PRO A 573 31.28 3.41 -11.38
CA PRO A 573 32.05 4.22 -10.41
C PRO A 573 32.39 3.47 -9.12
N GLU A 574 31.51 2.56 -8.69
CA GLU A 574 31.61 1.80 -7.45
C GLU A 574 31.98 0.32 -7.69
N ALA A 575 32.72 0.02 -8.79
CA ALA A 575 32.99 -1.33 -9.28
C ALA A 575 33.47 -2.32 -8.21
N ASP A 576 34.41 -1.90 -7.32
CA ASP A 576 34.94 -2.77 -6.27
C ASP A 576 33.90 -3.10 -5.20
N ALA A 577 33.04 -2.14 -4.84
CA ALA A 577 31.95 -2.37 -3.91
C ALA A 577 30.89 -3.31 -4.50
N VAL A 578 30.53 -3.09 -5.77
CA VAL A 578 29.59 -3.96 -6.50
C VAL A 578 30.13 -5.39 -6.63
N ARG A 579 31.42 -5.60 -6.99
CA ARG A 579 32.05 -6.93 -7.02
C ARG A 579 31.98 -7.63 -5.65
N ARG A 580 32.33 -6.91 -4.58
CA ARG A 580 32.22 -7.47 -3.22
C ARG A 580 30.80 -7.89 -2.87
N ALA A 581 29.83 -7.03 -3.17
CA ALA A 581 28.41 -7.31 -2.90
C ALA A 581 27.91 -8.53 -3.69
N LEU A 582 28.23 -8.65 -4.98
CA LEU A 582 27.88 -9.80 -5.80
C LEU A 582 28.55 -11.09 -5.29
N ALA A 583 29.84 -11.06 -4.96
CA ALA A 583 30.55 -12.20 -4.41
C ALA A 583 29.93 -12.68 -3.09
N GLN A 584 29.54 -11.76 -2.22
CA GLN A 584 28.84 -12.04 -0.95
C GLN A 584 27.48 -12.70 -1.16
N GLN A 585 26.82 -12.46 -2.30
CA GLN A 585 25.58 -13.12 -2.70
C GLN A 585 25.80 -14.46 -3.45
N GLY A 586 27.06 -14.88 -3.58
CA GLY A 586 27.43 -16.12 -4.28
C GLY A 586 27.46 -16.00 -5.82
N LEU A 587 27.49 -14.78 -6.32
CA LEU A 587 27.64 -14.45 -7.73
C LEU A 587 29.11 -14.11 -7.98
N THR A 588 29.86 -15.04 -8.53
CA THR A 588 31.27 -14.82 -8.94
C THR A 588 31.36 -14.75 -10.46
N GLU A 589 32.30 -13.95 -10.95
CA GLU A 589 32.71 -13.95 -12.38
C GLU A 589 33.05 -15.40 -12.80
N GLN A 590 32.36 -15.94 -13.83
CA GLN A 590 32.71 -17.19 -14.47
C GLN A 590 33.43 -16.91 -15.79
#